data_24373b91abb476e6423016284ac62cd6
#
_entry.id   24373b91abb476e6423016284ac62cd6
#
_cell.length_a   1.000
_cell.length_b   1.000
_cell.length_c   1.000
_cell.angle_alpha   90.00
_cell.angle_beta   90.00
_cell.angle_gamma   90.00
#
_symmetry.space_group_name_H-M   'P 1'
#
loop_
_entity.id
_entity.type
_entity.pdbx_description
1 polymer ?
#
loop_
_entity_poly.entity_id
_entity_poly.type
_entity_poly.pdbx_seq_one_letter_code
_entity_poly.pdbx_strand_id
1 'polypeptide(L)'
;MKDINNSIRLILFFSIFLSLIFPFEGNSSLKKIKVEDGILYFEDNTKVNLFGFNFQPCLSWEHGARMHNQGVLMPLKARDLKKVTDESFDEIERLGAELIRVHLMPADFTNDKGDVFDTIWLDTFMYVMAEAQMRGLYVYLTILNHLDHDGSQFPYNKKSFAASFPREDWMVDPDAIMATENCIKQLLNHRNPYNGELLKFHSSLAVIEPINEPSYWWFEKWVDFNKKGNRDKFESWSYQNTKKYINRMVDLIRSEGATQPIVWNCGWPKLIQKNKAAFNAIADSKVDAVSFCLYPGQSDLKNPFWKNTEELSDQNYLPYIKDCAENEDWLGWLYSDSFKNKAKLVYEYETFCNQSGYLYPAMAEFFRSVDAQIAAQWTYGLTGYAKYLGGSHVFNLKTTPKKAASFMVAKKQFKDIQTSYSYKTRSSAVMYDGELIYSGEINFESELLPSSIIGVGNSPYVEYSGSGLYFIEPDNNGSFYIEIMPDVKFLNPHWKELHTGDAVVALAENTSNIFTLKLPGLDNSWVYRKEGHRWELISKSINFPSFKAKPGKYIIEKNKLNIDRKLLKEGWGK
;
A
#
# COMPACT_ATOMS: atom_id res chain seq x y z
N MET A 1 27.16 -38.77 34.22
CA MET A 1 26.03 -37.80 34.31
C MET A 1 26.43 -36.39 34.78
N LYS A 2 27.62 -36.18 35.42
CA LYS A 2 28.07 -34.79 35.78
C LYS A 2 28.75 -34.03 34.64
N ASP A 3 29.37 -34.71 33.69
CA ASP A 3 30.09 -34.07 32.60
C ASP A 3 29.20 -33.58 31.44
N ILE A 4 28.03 -34.15 31.25
CA ILE A 4 27.06 -33.73 30.22
C ILE A 4 26.41 -32.37 30.59
N ASN A 5 26.17 -32.14 31.87
CA ASN A 5 25.59 -30.88 32.36
C ASN A 5 26.52 -29.68 32.25
N ASN A 6 27.84 -29.89 32.32
CA ASN A 6 28.80 -28.82 32.18
C ASN A 6 29.02 -28.41 30.70
N SER A 7 28.94 -29.37 29.77
CA SER A 7 29.02 -29.07 28.35
C SER A 7 27.78 -28.32 27.83
N ILE A 8 26.59 -28.63 28.32
CA ILE A 8 25.37 -27.90 27.96
C ILE A 8 25.35 -26.49 28.55
N ARG A 9 25.87 -26.28 29.75
CA ARG A 9 26.00 -24.95 30.35
C ARG A 9 27.05 -24.11 29.62
N LEU A 10 28.14 -24.71 29.14
CA LEU A 10 29.20 -24.01 28.39
C LEU A 10 28.69 -23.59 26.99
N ILE A 11 27.89 -24.45 26.33
CA ILE A 11 27.29 -24.15 25.02
C ILE A 11 26.24 -23.05 25.15
N LEU A 12 25.40 -23.06 26.19
CA LEU A 12 24.42 -22.00 26.45
C LEU A 12 25.12 -20.66 26.84
N PHE A 13 26.22 -20.70 27.60
CA PHE A 13 26.98 -19.50 27.93
C PHE A 13 27.72 -18.93 26.71
N PHE A 14 28.24 -19.78 25.81
CA PHE A 14 28.86 -19.34 24.57
C PHE A 14 27.85 -18.79 23.57
N SER A 15 26.62 -19.36 23.50
CA SER A 15 25.55 -18.83 22.64
C SER A 15 25.04 -17.47 23.13
N ILE A 16 24.94 -17.26 24.45
CA ILE A 16 24.55 -15.97 25.04
C ILE A 16 25.70 -14.95 24.92
N PHE A 17 26.97 -15.37 24.98
CA PHE A 17 28.13 -14.49 24.85
C PHE A 17 28.44 -14.14 23.38
N LEU A 18 28.14 -15.03 22.42
CA LEU A 18 28.23 -14.69 20.99
C LEU A 18 27.14 -13.71 20.55
N SER A 19 25.96 -13.75 21.14
CA SER A 19 24.90 -12.75 20.88
C SER A 19 25.18 -11.38 21.50
N LEU A 20 26.17 -11.26 22.41
CA LEU A 20 26.61 -10.01 23.02
C LEU A 20 27.87 -9.41 22.35
N ILE A 21 28.56 -10.14 21.48
CA ILE A 21 29.84 -9.72 20.87
C ILE A 21 29.74 -9.41 19.37
N PHE A 22 28.73 -9.95 18.70
CA PHE A 22 28.33 -9.44 17.40
C PHE A 22 27.11 -8.54 17.64
N PRO A 23 27.26 -7.22 17.57
CA PRO A 23 26.08 -6.43 17.26
C PRO A 23 25.58 -7.05 15.95
N PHE A 24 24.37 -7.57 15.94
CA PHE A 24 23.58 -7.68 14.74
C PHE A 24 23.92 -6.38 14.01
N GLU A 25 24.55 -6.42 12.84
CA GLU A 25 24.60 -5.25 11.97
C GLU A 25 23.16 -4.91 11.71
N GLY A 26 22.63 -4.16 12.68
CA GLY A 26 21.24 -3.83 12.76
C GLY A 26 20.92 -2.98 11.56
N ASN A 27 19.81 -3.26 10.96
CA ASN A 27 19.10 -2.36 10.09
C ASN A 27 19.36 -0.93 10.55
N SER A 28 19.94 -0.12 9.68
CA SER A 28 20.07 1.31 9.93
C SER A 28 18.68 1.80 10.29
N SER A 29 18.52 2.39 11.47
CA SER A 29 17.21 2.88 11.90
C SER A 29 16.65 3.76 10.79
N LEU A 30 15.38 3.55 10.44
CA LEU A 30 14.71 4.36 9.44
C LEU A 30 14.83 5.84 9.80
N LYS A 31 15.17 6.68 8.84
CA LYS A 31 15.35 8.11 9.03
C LYS A 31 14.03 8.76 9.46
N LYS A 32 14.06 9.58 10.47
CA LYS A 32 12.87 10.34 10.89
C LYS A 32 12.47 11.33 9.82
N ILE A 33 11.17 11.59 9.74
CA ILE A 33 10.60 12.56 8.81
C ILE A 33 10.23 13.83 9.59
N LYS A 34 10.59 14.97 9.02
CA LYS A 34 10.24 16.31 9.48
C LYS A 34 9.54 17.09 8.38
N VAL A 35 8.87 18.17 8.74
CA VAL A 35 8.26 19.09 7.77
C VAL A 35 8.88 20.48 7.89
N GLU A 36 9.21 21.08 6.76
CA GLU A 36 9.70 22.47 6.65
C GLU A 36 9.01 23.12 5.46
N ASP A 37 8.35 24.26 5.67
CA ASP A 37 7.67 25.04 4.64
C ASP A 37 6.75 24.23 3.71
N GLY A 38 5.98 23.28 4.28
CA GLY A 38 5.06 22.43 3.54
C GLY A 38 5.72 21.32 2.72
N ILE A 39 6.97 21.01 3.01
CA ILE A 39 7.73 19.93 2.36
C ILE A 39 8.22 18.95 3.42
N LEU A 40 8.06 17.66 3.14
CA LEU A 40 8.61 16.58 3.98
C LEU A 40 10.07 16.31 3.63
N TYR A 41 10.89 16.26 4.65
CA TYR A 41 12.30 15.88 4.56
C TYR A 41 12.61 14.75 5.53
N PHE A 42 13.54 13.91 5.15
CA PHE A 42 14.22 13.06 6.12
C PHE A 42 15.15 13.91 7.01
N GLU A 43 15.55 13.37 8.16
CA GLU A 43 16.44 14.07 9.10
C GLU A 43 17.79 14.50 8.49
N ASP A 44 18.23 13.87 7.40
CA ASP A 44 19.42 14.24 6.63
C ASP A 44 19.16 15.32 5.56
N ASN A 45 18.00 15.94 5.57
CA ASN A 45 17.52 16.98 4.62
C ASN A 45 17.30 16.49 3.18
N THR A 46 17.29 15.20 2.93
CA THR A 46 16.81 14.67 1.64
C THR A 46 15.28 14.72 1.58
N LYS A 47 14.72 15.10 0.42
CA LYS A 47 13.26 15.13 0.25
C LYS A 47 12.64 13.72 0.37
N VAL A 48 11.53 13.64 1.07
CA VAL A 48 10.74 12.41 1.14
C VAL A 48 10.00 12.20 -0.18
N ASN A 49 10.13 11.01 -0.74
CA ASN A 49 9.34 10.52 -1.86
C ASN A 49 9.09 9.02 -1.62
N LEU A 50 7.97 8.67 -0.96
CA LEU A 50 7.65 7.30 -0.59
C LEU A 50 6.43 6.80 -1.36
N PHE A 51 6.54 5.60 -1.92
CA PHE A 51 5.50 4.97 -2.72
C PHE A 51 5.20 3.58 -2.18
N GLY A 52 3.92 3.27 -1.96
CA GLY A 52 3.57 2.01 -1.33
C GLY A 52 2.09 1.68 -1.37
N PHE A 53 1.63 0.95 -0.37
CA PHE A 53 0.29 0.39 -0.33
C PHE A 53 -0.44 0.72 0.96
N ASN A 54 -1.76 0.81 0.87
CA ASN A 54 -2.61 0.52 2.02
C ASN A 54 -2.53 -0.99 2.29
N PHE A 55 -2.26 -1.37 3.55
CA PHE A 55 -2.06 -2.76 3.97
C PHE A 55 -2.75 -3.01 5.30
N GLN A 56 -3.74 -3.91 5.31
CA GLN A 56 -4.77 -3.95 6.35
C GLN A 56 -4.89 -5.31 7.09
N PRO A 57 -3.79 -5.96 7.53
CA PRO A 57 -3.89 -7.26 8.19
C PRO A 57 -4.50 -7.17 9.60
N CYS A 58 -4.55 -5.99 10.18
CA CYS A 58 -5.03 -5.74 11.54
C CYS A 58 -6.49 -5.22 11.60
N LEU A 59 -7.21 -5.17 10.48
CA LEU A 59 -8.60 -4.75 10.46
C LEU A 59 -9.56 -5.94 10.50
N SER A 60 -10.47 -5.96 11.46
CA SER A 60 -11.55 -6.96 11.51
C SER A 60 -12.44 -6.89 10.25
N TRP A 61 -12.66 -5.69 9.74
CA TRP A 61 -13.42 -5.46 8.51
C TRP A 61 -12.81 -6.15 7.28
N GLU A 62 -11.50 -6.11 7.11
CA GLU A 62 -10.83 -6.76 5.98
C GLU A 62 -11.04 -8.27 6.00
N HIS A 63 -10.95 -8.89 7.17
CA HIS A 63 -11.10 -10.33 7.33
C HIS A 63 -12.55 -10.79 7.33
N GLY A 64 -13.43 -10.00 7.86
CA GLY A 64 -14.84 -10.34 8.01
C GLY A 64 -15.67 -9.86 6.81
N ALA A 65 -15.81 -8.53 6.56
CA ALA A 65 -16.73 -7.99 5.55
C ALA A 65 -16.41 -8.46 4.16
N ARG A 66 -15.18 -8.25 3.74
CA ARG A 66 -14.79 -8.61 2.39
C ARG A 66 -14.93 -10.10 2.15
N MET A 67 -14.54 -10.92 3.12
CA MET A 67 -14.53 -12.36 2.95
C MET A 67 -15.87 -13.00 3.23
N HIS A 68 -16.60 -12.52 4.23
CA HIS A 68 -17.95 -13.02 4.52
C HIS A 68 -18.92 -12.77 3.37
N ASN A 69 -18.88 -11.57 2.78
CA ASN A 69 -19.72 -11.25 1.62
C ASN A 69 -19.37 -12.08 0.39
N GLN A 70 -18.18 -12.70 0.36
CA GLN A 70 -17.74 -13.63 -0.67
C GLN A 70 -17.99 -15.11 -0.27
N GLY A 71 -18.66 -15.39 0.83
CA GLY A 71 -18.89 -16.73 1.34
C GLY A 71 -17.63 -17.45 1.82
N VAL A 72 -16.54 -16.72 2.04
CA VAL A 72 -15.26 -17.30 2.51
C VAL A 72 -15.15 -17.12 4.00
N LEU A 73 -15.26 -18.22 4.74
CA LEU A 73 -15.05 -18.25 6.19
C LEU A 73 -13.59 -18.60 6.47
N MET A 74 -12.86 -17.65 7.05
CA MET A 74 -11.48 -17.87 7.50
C MET A 74 -11.45 -17.97 9.02
N PRO A 75 -10.84 -19.03 9.60
CA PRO A 75 -10.61 -19.07 11.03
C PRO A 75 -9.51 -18.08 11.39
N LEU A 76 -9.89 -17.01 12.11
CA LEU A 76 -8.98 -15.96 12.55
C LEU A 76 -8.27 -16.37 13.84
N LYS A 77 -7.07 -16.93 13.70
CA LYS A 77 -6.15 -17.14 14.82
C LYS A 77 -4.98 -16.17 14.68
N ALA A 78 -4.46 -15.66 15.80
CA ALA A 78 -3.33 -14.72 15.79
C ALA A 78 -2.14 -15.23 14.95
N ARG A 79 -1.81 -16.52 15.05
CA ARG A 79 -0.73 -17.13 14.25
C ARG A 79 -0.99 -17.09 12.74
N ASP A 80 -2.25 -17.20 12.34
CA ASP A 80 -2.63 -17.23 10.92
C ASP A 80 -2.58 -15.80 10.35
N LEU A 81 -2.94 -14.80 11.16
CA LEU A 81 -2.79 -13.38 10.80
C LEU A 81 -1.32 -13.00 10.61
N LYS A 82 -0.44 -13.40 11.52
CA LYS A 82 1.01 -13.15 11.41
C LYS A 82 1.60 -13.81 10.17
N LYS A 83 1.27 -15.07 9.93
CA LYS A 83 1.73 -15.80 8.74
C LYS A 83 1.30 -15.11 7.43
N VAL A 84 0.03 -14.73 7.33
CA VAL A 84 -0.48 -14.02 6.14
C VAL A 84 0.18 -12.65 6.00
N THR A 85 0.49 -12.00 7.11
CA THR A 85 1.22 -10.73 7.15
C THR A 85 2.63 -10.91 6.58
N ASP A 86 3.38 -11.91 7.04
CA ASP A 86 4.74 -12.20 6.57
C ASP A 86 4.77 -12.51 5.07
N GLU A 87 3.88 -13.41 4.61
CA GLU A 87 3.77 -13.76 3.20
C GLU A 87 3.44 -12.53 2.32
N SER A 88 2.62 -11.62 2.84
CA SER A 88 2.27 -10.38 2.13
C SER A 88 3.42 -9.37 2.15
N PHE A 89 4.15 -9.28 3.25
CA PHE A 89 5.34 -8.42 3.33
C PHE A 89 6.43 -8.86 2.35
N ASP A 90 6.68 -10.17 2.21
CA ASP A 90 7.66 -10.68 1.24
C ASP A 90 7.29 -10.25 -0.19
N GLU A 91 6.00 -10.24 -0.52
CA GLU A 91 5.50 -9.76 -1.82
C GLU A 91 5.61 -8.23 -1.96
N ILE A 92 5.30 -7.46 -0.90
CA ILE A 92 5.42 -6.01 -0.85
C ILE A 92 6.87 -5.57 -1.04
N GLU A 93 7.82 -6.26 -0.40
CA GLU A 93 9.26 -6.03 -0.60
C GLU A 93 9.68 -6.36 -2.04
N ARG A 94 9.19 -7.46 -2.60
CA ARG A 94 9.48 -7.84 -3.99
C ARG A 94 9.01 -6.80 -5.01
N LEU A 95 7.91 -6.09 -4.71
CA LEU A 95 7.42 -4.95 -5.49
C LEU A 95 8.26 -3.68 -5.27
N GLY A 96 9.16 -3.71 -4.29
CA GLY A 96 10.00 -2.59 -3.92
C GLY A 96 9.25 -1.43 -3.27
N ALA A 97 8.11 -1.67 -2.65
CA ALA A 97 7.42 -0.65 -1.87
C ALA A 97 8.29 -0.17 -0.70
N GLU A 98 8.12 1.07 -0.29
CA GLU A 98 8.89 1.71 0.77
C GLU A 98 8.01 2.13 1.95
N LEU A 99 6.69 2.05 1.73
CA LEU A 99 5.69 2.52 2.68
C LEU A 99 4.50 1.56 2.68
N ILE A 100 3.94 1.34 3.86
CA ILE A 100 2.58 0.84 4.04
C ILE A 100 1.75 1.88 4.77
N ARG A 101 0.49 2.05 4.37
CA ARG A 101 -0.50 2.80 5.16
C ARG A 101 -1.39 1.81 5.88
N VAL A 102 -1.46 1.95 7.19
CA VAL A 102 -2.21 1.04 8.06
C VAL A 102 -3.35 1.80 8.72
N HIS A 103 -4.55 1.29 8.57
CA HIS A 103 -5.71 1.78 9.29
C HIS A 103 -5.90 1.00 10.59
N LEU A 104 -6.28 1.69 11.63
CA LEU A 104 -6.83 1.09 12.83
C LEU A 104 -8.34 1.26 12.84
N MET A 105 -9.00 0.36 13.54
CA MET A 105 -10.41 0.48 13.90
C MET A 105 -10.52 0.46 15.42
N PRO A 106 -10.65 1.61 16.09
CA PRO A 106 -10.81 1.64 17.53
C PRO A 106 -11.95 0.77 18.05
N ALA A 107 -12.98 0.50 17.24
CA ALA A 107 -14.01 -0.48 17.57
C ALA A 107 -13.46 -1.89 17.84
N ASP A 108 -12.29 -2.23 17.31
CA ASP A 108 -11.68 -3.54 17.49
C ASP A 108 -10.94 -3.69 18.84
N PHE A 109 -10.60 -2.58 19.52
CA PHE A 109 -9.74 -2.62 20.71
C PHE A 109 -10.02 -1.53 21.76
N THR A 110 -11.17 -0.83 21.70
CA THR A 110 -11.53 0.18 22.71
C THR A 110 -12.91 -0.03 23.32
N ASN A 111 -13.18 0.64 24.45
CA ASN A 111 -14.50 0.76 25.05
C ASN A 111 -15.17 2.12 24.72
N ASP A 112 -16.28 2.41 25.38
CA ASP A 112 -17.07 3.65 25.27
C ASP A 112 -16.34 4.92 25.72
N LYS A 113 -15.28 4.77 26.53
CA LYS A 113 -14.42 5.85 27.02
C LYS A 113 -13.11 6.01 26.24
N GLY A 114 -12.90 5.16 25.23
CA GLY A 114 -11.64 5.13 24.48
C GLY A 114 -10.48 4.45 25.22
N ASP A 115 -10.75 3.69 26.29
CA ASP A 115 -9.70 2.87 26.91
C ASP A 115 -9.28 1.77 25.97
N VAL A 116 -7.98 1.58 25.82
CA VAL A 116 -7.36 0.63 24.90
C VAL A 116 -7.14 -0.71 25.57
N PHE A 117 -7.50 -1.80 24.91
CA PHE A 117 -7.31 -3.17 25.37
C PHE A 117 -6.46 -3.98 24.42
N ASP A 118 -5.69 -4.91 24.95
CA ASP A 118 -4.99 -5.91 24.16
C ASP A 118 -5.99 -6.86 23.50
N THR A 119 -6.02 -6.81 22.18
CA THR A 119 -6.85 -7.68 21.34
C THR A 119 -6.00 -8.27 20.23
N ILE A 120 -6.52 -9.31 19.55
CA ILE A 120 -5.85 -9.89 18.39
C ILE A 120 -5.54 -8.83 17.31
N TRP A 121 -6.37 -7.80 17.19
CA TRP A 121 -6.22 -6.74 16.19
C TRP A 121 -5.11 -5.77 16.57
N LEU A 122 -5.07 -5.33 17.84
CA LEU A 122 -3.98 -4.49 18.33
C LEU A 122 -2.65 -5.24 18.34
N ASP A 123 -2.64 -6.51 18.75
CA ASP A 123 -1.45 -7.38 18.70
C ASP A 123 -0.93 -7.54 17.25
N THR A 124 -1.84 -7.74 16.28
CA THR A 124 -1.48 -7.83 14.87
C THR A 124 -0.90 -6.50 14.36
N PHE A 125 -1.48 -5.36 14.74
CA PHE A 125 -0.93 -4.05 14.41
C PHE A 125 0.48 -3.86 14.98
N MET A 126 0.71 -4.21 16.24
CA MET A 126 2.04 -4.10 16.85
C MET A 126 3.05 -5.03 16.16
N TYR A 127 2.61 -6.21 15.71
CA TYR A 127 3.42 -7.10 14.90
C TYR A 127 3.77 -6.47 13.54
N VAL A 128 2.80 -5.89 12.84
CA VAL A 128 3.02 -5.15 11.58
C VAL A 128 4.04 -4.03 11.75
N MET A 129 3.97 -3.27 12.84
CA MET A 129 4.93 -2.21 13.13
C MET A 129 6.36 -2.75 13.27
N ALA A 130 6.54 -3.84 14.02
CA ALA A 130 7.85 -4.45 14.23
C ALA A 130 8.40 -5.06 12.92
N GLU A 131 7.57 -5.76 12.15
CA GLU A 131 7.97 -6.32 10.85
C GLU A 131 8.32 -5.23 9.83
N ALA A 132 7.53 -4.14 9.78
CA ALA A 132 7.85 -3.00 8.94
C ALA A 132 9.23 -2.41 9.26
N GLN A 133 9.55 -2.27 10.55
CA GLN A 133 10.87 -1.81 11.00
C GLN A 133 11.99 -2.75 10.54
N MET A 134 11.82 -4.06 10.74
CA MET A 134 12.84 -5.05 10.34
C MET A 134 13.08 -5.07 8.83
N ARG A 135 12.04 -4.75 8.04
CA ARG A 135 12.08 -4.75 6.57
C ARG A 135 12.41 -3.37 5.97
N GLY A 136 12.64 -2.36 6.81
CA GLY A 136 12.95 -1.01 6.34
C GLY A 136 11.78 -0.28 5.69
N LEU A 137 10.55 -0.64 6.06
CA LEU A 137 9.32 -0.02 5.56
C LEU A 137 8.82 1.07 6.49
N TYR A 138 8.42 2.19 5.93
CA TYR A 138 7.72 3.25 6.64
C TYR A 138 6.26 2.92 6.86
N VAL A 139 5.68 3.43 7.94
CA VAL A 139 4.26 3.27 8.26
C VAL A 139 3.58 4.63 8.31
N TYR A 140 2.59 4.81 7.46
CA TYR A 140 1.61 5.88 7.52
C TYR A 140 0.42 5.37 8.36
N LEU A 141 0.28 5.87 9.59
CA LEU A 141 -0.71 5.40 10.54
C LEU A 141 -1.98 6.24 10.47
N THR A 142 -3.12 5.59 10.28
CA THR A 142 -4.46 6.16 10.42
C THR A 142 -5.14 5.59 11.65
N ILE A 143 -5.53 6.44 12.61
CA ILE A 143 -6.00 5.98 13.92
C ILE A 143 -7.49 5.67 13.92
N LEU A 144 -8.37 6.58 13.47
CA LEU A 144 -9.79 6.35 13.38
C LEU A 144 -10.19 6.07 11.92
N ASN A 145 -11.10 5.12 11.74
CA ASN A 145 -11.59 4.77 10.41
C ASN A 145 -13.10 5.07 10.31
N HIS A 146 -13.53 5.65 9.19
CA HIS A 146 -14.95 5.89 8.93
C HIS A 146 -15.80 4.61 8.93
N LEU A 147 -15.19 3.43 8.72
CA LEU A 147 -15.85 2.13 8.79
C LEU A 147 -16.21 1.68 10.20
N ASP A 148 -15.63 2.29 11.25
CA ASP A 148 -15.93 1.95 12.64
C ASP A 148 -17.42 2.05 12.98
N HIS A 149 -18.11 3.04 12.41
CA HIS A 149 -19.54 3.23 12.64
C HIS A 149 -20.43 2.36 11.75
N ASP A 150 -19.97 1.98 10.57
CA ASP A 150 -20.73 1.17 9.62
C ASP A 150 -20.81 -0.31 10.01
N GLY A 151 -20.45 -0.64 11.24
CA GLY A 151 -20.40 -1.96 11.86
C GLY A 151 -21.68 -2.81 11.85
N SER A 152 -22.65 -2.49 10.99
CA SER A 152 -23.82 -3.32 10.75
C SER A 152 -23.51 -4.70 10.18
N GLN A 153 -22.27 -4.92 9.70
CA GLN A 153 -21.88 -6.13 8.99
C GLN A 153 -20.97 -7.09 9.78
N PHE A 154 -20.46 -6.69 10.94
CA PHE A 154 -19.53 -7.50 11.74
C PHE A 154 -19.91 -7.57 13.22
N PRO A 155 -19.44 -8.61 13.93
CA PRO A 155 -19.53 -8.66 15.38
C PRO A 155 -18.51 -7.68 15.99
N TYR A 156 -18.65 -6.38 15.68
CA TYR A 156 -17.87 -5.35 16.33
C TYR A 156 -18.17 -5.28 17.81
N ASN A 157 -17.21 -4.80 18.55
CA ASN A 157 -17.46 -4.31 19.87
C ASN A 157 -18.34 -3.04 19.80
N LYS A 158 -19.64 -3.22 19.73
CA LYS A 158 -20.64 -2.14 19.70
C LYS A 158 -20.56 -1.20 20.90
N LYS A 159 -19.78 -1.57 21.95
CA LYS A 159 -19.53 -0.75 23.13
C LYS A 159 -18.35 0.19 22.96
N SER A 160 -17.60 0.10 21.88
CA SER A 160 -16.56 1.08 21.58
C SER A 160 -17.18 2.44 21.26
N PHE A 161 -16.51 3.52 21.67
CA PHE A 161 -16.94 4.88 21.31
C PHE A 161 -17.03 5.06 19.80
N ALA A 162 -16.07 4.50 19.05
CA ALA A 162 -16.01 4.64 17.61
C ALA A 162 -17.21 3.98 16.88
N ALA A 163 -17.77 2.91 17.47
CA ALA A 163 -19.00 2.27 16.97
C ALA A 163 -20.28 2.89 17.53
N SER A 164 -20.21 3.55 18.70
CA SER A 164 -21.39 4.08 19.40
C SER A 164 -21.82 5.47 18.92
N PHE A 165 -20.86 6.32 18.55
CA PHE A 165 -21.13 7.66 18.03
C PHE A 165 -21.22 7.65 16.50
N PRO A 166 -22.22 8.35 15.91
CA PRO A 166 -22.21 8.63 14.48
C PRO A 166 -20.88 9.33 14.08
N ARG A 167 -20.29 8.91 12.99
CA ARG A 167 -18.95 9.42 12.58
C ARG A 167 -18.90 10.93 12.36
N GLU A 168 -20.00 11.56 11.96
CA GLU A 168 -20.09 13.01 11.84
C GLU A 168 -20.14 13.73 13.21
N ASP A 169 -20.42 13.00 14.30
CA ASP A 169 -20.46 13.54 15.65
C ASP A 169 -19.11 13.44 16.37
N TRP A 170 -18.15 12.66 15.85
CA TRP A 170 -16.82 12.50 16.43
C TRP A 170 -16.06 13.81 16.67
N MET A 171 -16.32 14.82 15.83
CA MET A 171 -15.68 16.14 15.95
C MET A 171 -16.53 17.18 16.67
N VAL A 172 -17.74 16.82 17.12
CA VAL A 172 -18.72 17.75 17.68
C VAL A 172 -19.16 17.35 19.08
N ASP A 173 -19.39 16.06 19.29
CA ASP A 173 -19.86 15.54 20.57
C ASP A 173 -18.70 15.54 21.60
N PRO A 174 -18.88 16.17 22.78
CA PRO A 174 -17.81 16.26 23.79
C PRO A 174 -17.34 14.89 24.30
N ASP A 175 -18.23 13.92 24.46
CA ASP A 175 -17.88 12.59 24.97
C ASP A 175 -17.12 11.79 23.89
N ALA A 176 -17.52 11.90 22.62
CA ALA A 176 -16.78 11.33 21.50
C ALA A 176 -15.36 11.93 21.39
N ILE A 177 -15.24 13.25 21.55
CA ILE A 177 -13.94 13.94 21.54
C ILE A 177 -13.05 13.43 22.68
N MET A 178 -13.57 13.36 23.91
CA MET A 178 -12.81 12.88 25.07
C MET A 178 -12.37 11.42 24.90
N ALA A 179 -13.25 10.55 24.39
CA ALA A 179 -12.92 9.16 24.13
C ALA A 179 -11.85 9.02 23.02
N THR A 180 -11.94 9.82 21.97
CA THR A 180 -10.91 9.89 20.93
C THR A 180 -9.56 10.30 21.48
N GLU A 181 -9.51 11.34 22.33
CA GLU A 181 -8.28 11.80 22.96
C GLU A 181 -7.66 10.72 23.87
N ASN A 182 -8.49 10.04 24.65
CA ASN A 182 -8.05 8.97 25.51
C ASN A 182 -7.45 7.80 24.70
N CYS A 183 -8.13 7.42 23.62
CA CYS A 183 -7.63 6.39 22.71
C CYS A 183 -6.27 6.78 22.11
N ILE A 184 -6.15 7.97 21.53
CA ILE A 184 -4.90 8.45 20.90
C ILE A 184 -3.77 8.48 21.93
N LYS A 185 -4.02 9.00 23.12
CA LYS A 185 -3.03 9.07 24.20
C LYS A 185 -2.53 7.68 24.61
N GLN A 186 -3.44 6.75 24.88
CA GLN A 186 -3.05 5.40 25.27
C GLN A 186 -2.33 4.67 24.14
N LEU A 187 -2.80 4.80 22.89
CA LEU A 187 -2.18 4.18 21.73
C LEU A 187 -0.75 4.68 21.49
N LEU A 188 -0.52 5.99 21.54
CA LEU A 188 0.81 6.59 21.36
C LEU A 188 1.80 6.14 22.44
N ASN A 189 1.30 5.87 23.64
CA ASN A 189 2.08 5.36 24.77
C ASN A 189 2.08 3.83 24.89
N HIS A 190 1.42 3.14 23.97
CA HIS A 190 1.42 1.68 23.95
C HIS A 190 2.82 1.16 23.58
N ARG A 191 3.30 0.20 24.38
CA ARG A 191 4.62 -0.42 24.16
C ARG A 191 4.46 -1.62 23.23
N ASN A 192 5.17 -1.60 22.13
CA ASN A 192 5.17 -2.72 21.19
C ASN A 192 5.81 -3.96 21.85
N PRO A 193 5.07 -5.07 22.00
CA PRO A 193 5.58 -6.26 22.67
C PRO A 193 6.67 -7.01 21.88
N TYR A 194 6.86 -6.71 20.59
CA TYR A 194 7.81 -7.40 19.71
C TYR A 194 9.20 -6.75 19.68
N ASN A 195 9.29 -5.42 19.85
CA ASN A 195 10.56 -4.69 19.85
C ASN A 195 10.77 -3.78 21.06
N GLY A 196 9.76 -3.62 21.93
CA GLY A 196 9.83 -2.85 23.15
C GLY A 196 9.72 -1.33 22.97
N GLU A 197 9.54 -0.80 21.74
CA GLU A 197 9.42 0.63 21.50
C GLU A 197 8.01 1.14 21.85
N LEU A 198 7.92 2.41 22.31
CA LEU A 198 6.63 3.09 22.38
C LEU A 198 6.20 3.50 20.98
N LEU A 199 4.91 3.36 20.65
CA LEU A 199 4.41 3.66 19.30
C LEU A 199 4.82 5.06 18.83
N LYS A 200 4.71 6.08 19.68
CA LYS A 200 5.10 7.47 19.35
C LYS A 200 6.58 7.65 18.99
N PHE A 201 7.45 6.72 19.36
CA PHE A 201 8.88 6.75 19.06
C PHE A 201 9.31 5.68 18.08
N HIS A 202 8.36 4.90 17.57
CA HIS A 202 8.65 3.79 16.68
C HIS A 202 9.31 4.28 15.39
N SER A 203 10.45 3.72 15.04
CA SER A 203 11.27 4.22 13.93
C SER A 203 10.60 4.10 12.56
N SER A 204 9.70 3.12 12.38
CA SER A 204 8.91 3.00 11.15
C SER A 204 7.78 4.02 11.05
N LEU A 205 7.35 4.64 12.13
CA LEU A 205 6.22 5.55 12.10
C LEU A 205 6.58 6.85 11.37
N ALA A 206 6.15 6.95 10.12
CA ALA A 206 6.46 8.07 9.23
C ALA A 206 5.56 9.29 9.46
N VAL A 207 4.25 9.07 9.46
CA VAL A 207 3.23 10.12 9.61
C VAL A 207 2.04 9.60 10.40
N ILE A 208 1.30 10.51 11.05
CA ILE A 208 0.11 10.22 11.84
C ILE A 208 -1.09 10.94 11.22
N GLU A 209 -2.12 10.19 10.87
CA GLU A 209 -3.41 10.68 10.42
C GLU A 209 -4.48 10.36 11.47
N PRO A 210 -5.06 11.35 12.15
CA PRO A 210 -6.02 11.09 13.21
C PRO A 210 -7.29 10.38 12.74
N ILE A 211 -7.82 10.73 11.57
CA ILE A 211 -9.08 10.18 11.05
C ILE A 211 -8.99 9.96 9.55
N ASN A 212 -9.34 8.74 9.08
CA ASN A 212 -9.59 8.46 7.67
C ASN A 212 -10.96 9.00 7.26
N GLU A 213 -10.99 9.76 6.18
CA GLU A 213 -12.22 10.28 5.56
C GLU A 213 -13.21 10.86 6.58
N PRO A 214 -12.82 11.89 7.33
CA PRO A 214 -13.64 12.46 8.39
C PRO A 214 -14.98 12.95 7.86
N SER A 215 -16.05 12.69 8.60
CA SER A 215 -17.38 13.18 8.31
C SER A 215 -17.65 14.48 9.06
N TYR A 216 -18.41 15.36 8.43
CA TYR A 216 -18.73 16.68 8.96
C TYR A 216 -20.24 16.86 9.03
N TRP A 217 -20.70 17.69 9.95
CA TRP A 217 -22.08 18.10 9.92
C TRP A 217 -22.37 18.89 8.65
N TRP A 218 -23.47 18.55 8.01
CA TRP A 218 -24.06 19.32 6.92
C TRP A 218 -25.01 20.37 7.46
N PHE A 219 -25.38 21.32 6.62
CA PHE A 219 -26.26 22.41 7.00
C PHE A 219 -27.60 21.91 7.58
N GLU A 220 -28.18 20.91 6.97
CA GLU A 220 -29.45 20.33 7.39
C GLU A 220 -29.38 19.76 8.82
N LYS A 221 -28.36 18.95 9.13
CA LYS A 221 -28.15 18.40 10.48
C LYS A 221 -27.92 19.51 11.51
N TRP A 222 -27.17 20.55 11.14
CA TRP A 222 -26.93 21.69 12.01
C TRP A 222 -28.19 22.49 12.29
N VAL A 223 -29.07 22.69 11.28
CA VAL A 223 -30.40 23.33 11.41
C VAL A 223 -31.29 22.52 12.32
N ASP A 224 -31.35 21.21 12.11
CA ASP A 224 -32.18 20.32 12.93
C ASP A 224 -31.81 20.35 14.40
N PHE A 225 -30.49 20.39 14.67
CA PHE A 225 -29.98 20.51 16.04
C PHE A 225 -30.31 21.87 16.68
N ASN A 226 -30.04 22.97 15.96
CA ASN A 226 -30.19 24.33 16.50
C ASN A 226 -31.63 24.88 16.39
N LYS A 227 -32.53 24.17 15.67
CA LYS A 227 -33.92 24.59 15.40
C LYS A 227 -34.07 25.93 14.68
N LYS A 228 -32.97 26.44 14.12
CA LYS A 228 -32.90 27.70 13.35
C LYS A 228 -31.83 27.60 12.26
N GLY A 229 -32.18 27.94 11.03
CA GLY A 229 -31.31 27.89 9.87
C GLY A 229 -30.82 29.30 9.45
N ASN A 230 -29.50 29.49 9.48
CA ASN A 230 -28.84 30.62 8.84
C ASN A 230 -27.52 30.11 8.28
N ARG A 231 -27.32 30.20 6.98
CA ARG A 231 -26.17 29.67 6.27
C ARG A 231 -24.86 30.29 6.77
N ASP A 232 -24.79 31.60 6.96
CA ASP A 232 -23.58 32.29 7.40
C ASP A 232 -23.17 31.85 8.82
N LYS A 233 -24.16 31.66 9.71
CA LYS A 233 -23.90 31.13 11.07
C LYS A 233 -23.41 29.70 11.02
N PHE A 234 -23.98 28.87 10.17
CA PHE A 234 -23.49 27.51 9.96
C PHE A 234 -22.04 27.49 9.44
N GLU A 235 -21.74 28.29 8.42
CA GLU A 235 -20.38 28.35 7.84
C GLU A 235 -19.35 28.83 8.87
N SER A 236 -19.69 29.89 9.63
CA SER A 236 -18.83 30.35 10.71
C SER A 236 -18.64 29.30 11.79
N TRP A 237 -19.71 28.64 12.23
CA TRP A 237 -19.63 27.55 13.20
C TRP A 237 -18.82 26.37 12.68
N SER A 238 -19.08 25.92 11.45
CA SER A 238 -18.40 24.79 10.83
C SER A 238 -16.89 25.05 10.70
N TYR A 239 -16.50 26.24 10.25
CA TYR A 239 -15.10 26.64 10.20
C TYR A 239 -14.45 26.61 11.59
N GLN A 240 -15.05 27.26 12.60
CA GLN A 240 -14.48 27.35 13.93
C GLN A 240 -14.41 25.99 14.62
N ASN A 241 -15.47 25.19 14.52
CA ASN A 241 -15.53 23.86 15.11
C ASN A 241 -14.47 22.92 14.50
N THR A 242 -14.39 22.88 13.18
CA THR A 242 -13.42 22.05 12.46
C THR A 242 -11.98 22.45 12.81
N LYS A 243 -11.65 23.74 12.74
CA LYS A 243 -10.32 24.23 13.08
C LYS A 243 -9.94 23.93 14.54
N LYS A 244 -10.89 24.14 15.47
CA LYS A 244 -10.69 23.86 16.89
C LYS A 244 -10.41 22.38 17.13
N TYR A 245 -11.20 21.49 16.52
CA TYR A 245 -11.02 20.05 16.69
C TYR A 245 -9.67 19.58 16.13
N ILE A 246 -9.34 19.98 14.90
CA ILE A 246 -8.06 19.61 14.27
C ILE A 246 -6.89 20.09 15.13
N ASN A 247 -6.89 21.35 15.55
CA ASN A 247 -5.83 21.90 16.38
C ASN A 247 -5.72 21.18 17.72
N ARG A 248 -6.85 20.79 18.33
CA ARG A 248 -6.89 20.03 19.57
C ARG A 248 -6.23 18.66 19.41
N MET A 249 -6.47 17.95 18.31
CA MET A 249 -5.81 16.66 18.02
C MET A 249 -4.30 16.84 17.79
N VAL A 250 -3.90 17.89 17.07
CA VAL A 250 -2.47 18.20 16.86
C VAL A 250 -1.80 18.50 18.21
N ASP A 251 -2.40 19.35 19.02
CA ASP A 251 -1.84 19.74 20.32
C ASP A 251 -1.73 18.53 21.27
N LEU A 252 -2.73 17.63 21.27
CA LEU A 252 -2.67 16.37 22.02
C LEU A 252 -1.50 15.50 21.57
N ILE A 253 -1.41 15.19 20.29
CA ILE A 253 -0.36 14.31 19.73
C ILE A 253 1.04 14.88 20.05
N ARG A 254 1.21 16.20 19.90
CA ARG A 254 2.46 16.90 20.26
C ARG A 254 2.76 16.87 21.75
N SER A 255 1.74 17.04 22.60
CA SER A 255 1.90 16.99 24.07
C SER A 255 2.31 15.60 24.56
N GLU A 256 1.95 14.53 23.85
CA GLU A 256 2.42 13.17 24.14
C GLU A 256 3.87 12.93 23.67
N GLY A 257 4.49 13.86 22.96
CA GLY A 257 5.89 13.81 22.53
C GLY A 257 6.10 13.18 21.14
N ALA A 258 5.05 12.93 20.38
CA ALA A 258 5.19 12.47 18.99
C ALA A 258 5.68 13.62 18.09
N THR A 259 6.70 13.35 17.27
CA THR A 259 7.35 14.35 16.39
C THR A 259 7.05 14.16 14.91
N GLN A 260 6.44 13.04 14.55
CA GLN A 260 6.07 12.71 13.15
C GLN A 260 5.13 13.78 12.58
N PRO A 261 5.21 14.08 11.27
CA PRO A 261 4.22 14.94 10.62
C PRO A 261 2.79 14.47 10.87
N ILE A 262 1.91 15.41 11.19
CA ILE A 262 0.48 15.15 11.39
C ILE A 262 -0.27 15.54 10.14
N VAL A 263 -1.01 14.58 9.60
CA VAL A 263 -1.72 14.70 8.33
C VAL A 263 -3.21 14.80 8.58
N TRP A 264 -3.90 15.70 7.89
CA TRP A 264 -5.35 15.71 7.88
C TRP A 264 -5.89 15.22 6.55
N ASN A 265 -6.77 14.23 6.63
CA ASN A 265 -7.41 13.67 5.46
C ASN A 265 -8.50 14.61 4.95
N CYS A 266 -8.38 15.08 3.70
CA CYS A 266 -9.36 15.96 3.08
C CYS A 266 -10.61 15.20 2.59
N GLY A 267 -10.59 13.87 2.65
CA GLY A 267 -11.73 13.02 2.35
C GLY A 267 -12.15 13.05 0.88
N TRP A 268 -13.37 12.64 0.66
CA TRP A 268 -13.99 12.63 -0.65
C TRP A 268 -14.22 14.05 -1.19
N PRO A 269 -14.12 14.25 -2.49
CA PRO A 269 -14.33 15.57 -3.13
C PRO A 269 -15.65 16.26 -2.74
N LYS A 270 -16.68 15.49 -2.42
CA LYS A 270 -17.99 16.02 -1.94
C LYS A 270 -17.90 16.93 -0.72
N LEU A 271 -16.84 16.79 0.10
CA LEU A 271 -16.66 17.66 1.26
C LEU A 271 -16.53 19.11 0.84
N ILE A 272 -15.66 19.39 -0.15
CA ILE A 272 -15.39 20.75 -0.64
C ILE A 272 -16.69 21.39 -1.12
N GLN A 273 -17.50 20.64 -1.87
CA GLN A 273 -18.76 21.13 -2.43
C GLN A 273 -19.83 21.38 -1.36
N LYS A 274 -19.93 20.51 -0.37
CA LYS A 274 -21.00 20.55 0.62
C LYS A 274 -20.69 21.40 1.84
N ASN A 275 -19.41 21.54 2.19
CA ASN A 275 -18.97 22.27 3.38
C ASN A 275 -17.59 22.95 3.16
N LYS A 276 -17.58 23.95 2.30
CA LYS A 276 -16.36 24.72 1.98
C LYS A 276 -15.75 25.39 3.22
N ALA A 277 -16.57 25.75 4.21
CA ALA A 277 -16.08 26.35 5.45
C ALA A 277 -15.22 25.37 6.26
N ALA A 278 -15.64 24.10 6.41
CA ALA A 278 -14.82 23.07 7.03
C ALA A 278 -13.53 22.81 6.26
N PHE A 279 -13.59 22.81 4.93
CA PHE A 279 -12.43 22.64 4.08
C PHE A 279 -11.40 23.79 4.25
N ASN A 280 -11.86 25.04 4.27
CA ASN A 280 -10.99 26.21 4.53
C ASN A 280 -10.36 26.14 5.94
N ALA A 281 -11.08 25.60 6.92
CA ALA A 281 -10.57 25.41 8.26
C ALA A 281 -9.38 24.44 8.32
N ILE A 282 -9.33 23.43 7.42
CA ILE A 282 -8.20 22.51 7.30
C ILE A 282 -6.94 23.27 6.86
N ALA A 283 -7.06 24.12 5.84
CA ALA A 283 -5.94 24.94 5.35
C ALA A 283 -5.34 25.82 6.47
N ASP A 284 -6.20 26.40 7.33
CA ASP A 284 -5.82 27.30 8.42
C ASP A 284 -5.50 26.60 9.75
N SER A 285 -5.50 25.26 9.76
CA SER A 285 -5.20 24.47 10.95
C SER A 285 -3.70 24.26 11.18
N LYS A 286 -3.35 23.69 12.34
CA LYS A 286 -1.96 23.40 12.74
C LYS A 286 -1.37 22.14 12.09
N VAL A 287 -2.09 21.40 11.25
CA VAL A 287 -1.55 20.19 10.64
C VAL A 287 -0.34 20.48 9.77
N ASP A 288 0.57 19.54 9.68
CA ASP A 288 1.78 19.65 8.88
C ASP A 288 1.52 19.35 7.40
N ALA A 289 0.56 18.46 7.14
CA ALA A 289 0.26 17.97 5.82
C ALA A 289 -1.24 17.73 5.62
N VAL A 290 -1.63 17.62 4.36
CA VAL A 290 -2.97 17.20 3.93
C VAL A 290 -2.89 16.01 3.00
N SER A 291 -3.91 15.16 3.05
CA SER A 291 -3.99 14.02 2.16
C SER A 291 -5.25 14.03 1.31
N PHE A 292 -5.17 13.45 0.13
CA PHE A 292 -6.24 13.34 -0.84
C PHE A 292 -6.27 11.95 -1.47
N CYS A 293 -7.38 11.59 -2.11
CA CYS A 293 -7.51 10.34 -2.88
C CYS A 293 -7.73 10.62 -4.36
N LEU A 294 -7.44 9.60 -5.17
CA LEU A 294 -7.74 9.62 -6.61
C LEU A 294 -8.38 8.29 -7.02
N TYR A 295 -9.68 8.34 -7.28
CA TYR A 295 -10.48 7.22 -7.78
C TYR A 295 -11.16 7.63 -9.09
N PRO A 296 -10.46 7.63 -10.23
CA PRO A 296 -11.02 8.06 -11.51
C PRO A 296 -12.24 7.21 -11.86
N GLY A 297 -13.33 7.87 -12.28
CA GLY A 297 -14.58 7.21 -12.61
C GLY A 297 -15.42 6.76 -11.42
N GLN A 298 -14.82 6.51 -10.26
CA GLN A 298 -15.55 6.15 -9.04
C GLN A 298 -15.98 7.39 -8.25
N SER A 299 -15.07 8.31 -8.05
CA SER A 299 -15.37 9.56 -7.36
C SER A 299 -15.98 10.62 -8.28
N ASP A 300 -16.10 10.35 -9.57
CA ASP A 300 -16.70 11.29 -10.50
C ASP A 300 -18.19 11.50 -10.23
N LEU A 301 -18.51 12.70 -9.76
CA LEU A 301 -19.89 13.06 -9.44
C LEU A 301 -20.77 13.28 -10.68
N LYS A 302 -20.16 13.57 -11.83
CA LYS A 302 -20.88 13.82 -13.08
C LYS A 302 -21.19 12.53 -13.82
N ASN A 303 -20.30 11.55 -13.74
CA ASN A 303 -20.40 10.32 -14.52
C ASN A 303 -19.82 9.10 -13.76
N PRO A 304 -20.40 8.71 -12.64
CA PRO A 304 -19.89 7.59 -11.87
C PRO A 304 -20.06 6.29 -12.63
N PHE A 305 -18.99 5.51 -12.76
CA PHE A 305 -18.99 4.23 -13.47
C PHE A 305 -20.00 3.21 -12.94
N TRP A 306 -20.28 3.22 -11.65
CA TRP A 306 -21.28 2.27 -11.10
C TRP A 306 -22.69 2.44 -11.65
N LYS A 307 -22.92 3.51 -12.41
CA LYS A 307 -24.18 3.69 -13.16
C LYS A 307 -24.10 3.16 -14.59
N ASN A 308 -22.90 2.83 -15.06
CA ASN A 308 -22.70 2.27 -16.39
C ASN A 308 -22.75 0.75 -16.33
N THR A 309 -23.39 0.15 -17.34
CA THR A 309 -23.42 -1.29 -17.54
C THR A 309 -22.24 -1.79 -18.38
N GLU A 310 -21.28 -0.90 -18.67
CA GLU A 310 -20.13 -1.19 -19.49
C GLU A 310 -19.02 -1.90 -18.70
N GLU A 311 -18.12 -2.53 -19.42
CA GLU A 311 -16.97 -3.19 -18.86
C GLU A 311 -16.00 -2.18 -18.23
N LEU A 312 -15.69 -2.36 -16.94
CA LEU A 312 -14.83 -1.44 -16.21
C LEU A 312 -13.35 -1.77 -16.34
N SER A 313 -13.00 -3.02 -16.65
CA SER A 313 -11.63 -3.49 -16.70
C SER A 313 -10.80 -2.83 -17.80
N ASP A 314 -11.43 -2.52 -18.95
CA ASP A 314 -10.78 -2.00 -20.15
C ASP A 314 -11.14 -0.53 -20.45
N GLN A 315 -11.81 0.16 -19.53
CA GLN A 315 -12.14 1.56 -19.69
C GLN A 315 -10.89 2.42 -19.82
N ASN A 316 -10.97 3.49 -20.62
CA ASN A 316 -9.95 4.51 -20.66
C ASN A 316 -10.15 5.50 -19.51
N TYR A 317 -9.34 5.39 -18.46
CA TYR A 317 -9.44 6.23 -17.25
C TYR A 317 -8.72 7.58 -17.36
N LEU A 318 -7.94 7.84 -18.39
CA LEU A 318 -7.19 9.12 -18.53
C LEU A 318 -8.10 10.36 -18.54
N PRO A 319 -9.26 10.38 -19.22
CA PRO A 319 -10.17 11.54 -19.15
C PRO A 319 -10.63 11.83 -17.73
N TYR A 320 -10.87 10.80 -16.92
CA TYR A 320 -11.34 10.97 -15.54
C TYR A 320 -10.24 11.45 -14.59
N ILE A 321 -8.98 11.04 -14.81
CA ILE A 321 -7.83 11.62 -14.09
C ILE A 321 -7.76 13.13 -14.39
N LYS A 322 -7.86 13.50 -15.67
CA LYS A 322 -7.83 14.89 -16.08
C LYS A 322 -8.96 15.70 -15.45
N ASP A 323 -10.20 15.18 -15.50
CA ASP A 323 -11.35 15.87 -14.93
C ASP A 323 -11.21 16.06 -13.40
N CYS A 324 -10.70 15.03 -12.68
CA CYS A 324 -10.40 15.16 -11.26
C CYS A 324 -9.33 16.23 -10.98
N ALA A 325 -8.26 16.24 -11.77
CA ALA A 325 -7.11 17.12 -11.58
C ALA A 325 -7.42 18.60 -11.86
N GLU A 326 -8.22 18.88 -12.90
CA GLU A 326 -8.49 20.23 -13.39
C GLU A 326 -9.74 20.88 -12.75
N ASN A 327 -10.56 20.12 -12.04
CA ASN A 327 -11.79 20.61 -11.43
C ASN A 327 -11.53 21.21 -10.04
N GLU A 328 -11.78 22.52 -9.86
CA GLU A 328 -11.61 23.22 -8.58
C GLU A 328 -12.44 22.61 -7.43
N ASP A 329 -13.63 22.11 -7.75
CA ASP A 329 -14.49 21.44 -6.78
C ASP A 329 -14.02 20.01 -6.45
N TRP A 330 -12.94 19.55 -7.04
CA TRP A 330 -12.40 18.20 -6.87
C TRP A 330 -10.99 18.23 -6.32
N LEU A 331 -9.96 18.23 -7.18
CA LEU A 331 -8.55 18.23 -6.80
C LEU A 331 -7.81 19.50 -7.29
N GLY A 332 -8.48 20.39 -8.02
CA GLY A 332 -7.88 21.65 -8.47
C GLY A 332 -7.37 22.52 -7.33
N TRP A 333 -7.92 22.39 -6.12
CA TRP A 333 -7.44 23.07 -4.91
C TRP A 333 -5.99 22.73 -4.54
N LEU A 334 -5.45 21.61 -5.03
CA LEU A 334 -4.06 21.22 -4.80
C LEU A 334 -3.06 22.25 -5.40
N TYR A 335 -3.49 23.02 -6.39
CA TYR A 335 -2.70 24.09 -6.99
C TYR A 335 -2.92 25.45 -6.31
N SER A 336 -3.81 25.54 -5.31
CA SER A 336 -4.13 26.81 -4.65
C SER A 336 -3.09 27.20 -3.62
N ASP A 337 -2.93 28.52 -3.42
CA ASP A 337 -2.04 29.08 -2.40
C ASP A 337 -2.46 28.74 -0.96
N SER A 338 -3.74 28.38 -0.75
CA SER A 338 -4.27 28.09 0.58
C SER A 338 -3.58 26.90 1.26
N PHE A 339 -3.04 25.98 0.48
CA PHE A 339 -2.36 24.79 0.96
C PHE A 339 -0.84 24.77 0.67
N LYS A 340 -0.25 25.87 0.24
CA LYS A 340 1.18 25.93 -0.12
C LYS A 340 2.14 25.58 1.02
N ASN A 341 1.73 25.83 2.27
CA ASN A 341 2.51 25.52 3.46
C ASN A 341 2.14 24.18 4.09
N LYS A 342 1.42 23.32 3.37
CA LYS A 342 1.07 21.96 3.78
C LYS A 342 1.69 20.96 2.82
N ALA A 343 2.40 19.97 3.34
CA ALA A 343 2.86 18.86 2.53
C ALA A 343 1.65 18.10 1.98
N LYS A 344 1.78 17.53 0.79
CA LYS A 344 0.67 16.83 0.11
C LYS A 344 0.97 15.34 0.03
N LEU A 345 -0.02 14.53 0.42
CA LEU A 345 0.06 13.09 0.43
C LEU A 345 -1.16 12.50 -0.28
N VAL A 346 -0.96 11.36 -0.94
CA VAL A 346 -2.04 10.57 -1.53
C VAL A 346 -2.31 9.40 -0.59
N TYR A 347 -3.41 9.48 0.16
CA TYR A 347 -3.74 8.43 1.12
C TYR A 347 -4.28 7.16 0.44
N GLU A 348 -4.96 7.30 -0.70
CA GLU A 348 -5.54 6.21 -1.48
C GLU A 348 -5.64 6.57 -2.96
N TYR A 349 -5.39 5.59 -3.81
CA TYR A 349 -5.66 5.71 -5.24
C TYR A 349 -5.93 4.35 -5.85
N GLU A 350 -6.92 4.25 -6.69
CA GLU A 350 -7.31 3.06 -7.46
C GLU A 350 -8.54 3.39 -8.32
N THR A 351 -9.00 2.42 -9.08
CA THR A 351 -10.35 2.38 -9.64
C THR A 351 -10.88 0.95 -9.67
N PHE A 352 -12.19 0.79 -9.88
CA PHE A 352 -12.79 -0.54 -9.89
C PHE A 352 -12.33 -1.37 -11.07
N CYS A 353 -12.08 -2.66 -10.82
CA CYS A 353 -11.80 -3.66 -11.83
C CYS A 353 -10.69 -3.30 -12.84
N ASN A 354 -9.83 -2.34 -12.49
CA ASN A 354 -8.73 -1.96 -13.37
C ASN A 354 -7.80 -3.14 -13.62
N GLN A 355 -7.58 -3.45 -14.90
CA GLN A 355 -6.63 -4.47 -15.35
C GLN A 355 -5.52 -3.85 -16.23
N SER A 356 -5.49 -2.53 -16.37
CA SER A 356 -4.56 -1.85 -17.26
C SER A 356 -3.18 -1.64 -16.64
N GLY A 357 -2.16 -1.63 -17.46
CA GLY A 357 -0.79 -1.36 -17.06
C GLY A 357 -0.40 0.13 -17.04
N TYR A 358 -1.25 1.02 -17.57
CA TYR A 358 -0.93 2.45 -17.70
C TYR A 358 -1.48 3.34 -16.56
N LEU A 359 -2.45 2.85 -15.80
CA LEU A 359 -3.23 3.72 -14.92
C LEU A 359 -2.42 4.22 -13.72
N TYR A 360 -1.69 3.36 -13.04
CA TYR A 360 -0.85 3.79 -11.92
C TYR A 360 0.29 4.72 -12.34
N PRO A 361 1.00 4.48 -13.46
CA PRO A 361 1.92 5.46 -14.03
C PRO A 361 1.28 6.82 -14.26
N ALA A 362 0.12 6.87 -14.90
CA ALA A 362 -0.59 8.13 -15.14
C ALA A 362 -1.00 8.85 -13.84
N MET A 363 -1.44 8.10 -12.83
CA MET A 363 -1.73 8.64 -11.51
C MET A 363 -0.46 9.19 -10.83
N ALA A 364 0.66 8.44 -10.89
CA ALA A 364 1.93 8.88 -10.32
C ALA A 364 2.42 10.19 -10.93
N GLU A 365 2.26 10.36 -12.24
CA GLU A 365 2.56 11.62 -12.93
C GLU A 365 1.70 12.78 -12.42
N PHE A 366 0.40 12.55 -12.25
CA PHE A 366 -0.47 13.55 -11.65
C PHE A 366 -0.03 13.90 -10.21
N PHE A 367 0.29 12.89 -9.38
CA PHE A 367 0.76 13.12 -8.01
C PHE A 367 2.04 13.98 -7.99
N ARG A 368 2.95 13.74 -8.93
CA ARG A 368 4.16 14.55 -9.09
C ARG A 368 3.83 15.99 -9.49
N SER A 369 2.84 16.20 -10.35
CA SER A 369 2.45 17.54 -10.83
C SER A 369 1.92 18.45 -9.73
N VAL A 370 1.48 17.89 -8.61
CA VAL A 370 0.99 18.60 -7.41
C VAL A 370 1.95 18.54 -6.23
N ASP A 371 3.19 18.09 -6.45
CA ASP A 371 4.24 17.92 -5.42
C ASP A 371 3.85 16.96 -4.28
N ALA A 372 3.05 15.94 -4.56
CA ALA A 372 2.77 14.90 -3.57
C ALA A 372 4.05 14.09 -3.26
N GLN A 373 4.30 13.85 -1.97
CA GLN A 373 5.55 13.23 -1.49
C GLN A 373 5.36 11.81 -0.96
N ILE A 374 4.14 11.41 -0.66
CA ILE A 374 3.78 10.05 -0.25
C ILE A 374 2.55 9.64 -1.06
N ALA A 375 2.55 8.39 -1.56
CA ALA A 375 1.38 7.82 -2.20
C ALA A 375 1.20 6.36 -1.82
N ALA A 376 -0.03 5.98 -1.41
CA ALA A 376 -0.38 4.64 -0.98
C ALA A 376 -1.57 4.09 -1.80
N GLN A 377 -1.34 3.04 -2.58
CA GLN A 377 -2.38 2.38 -3.38
C GLN A 377 -3.41 1.70 -2.47
N TRP A 378 -4.68 1.77 -2.80
CA TRP A 378 -5.77 1.08 -2.11
C TRP A 378 -6.21 -0.15 -2.91
N THR A 379 -5.94 -1.37 -2.45
CA THR A 379 -5.22 -1.79 -1.26
C THR A 379 -4.47 -3.10 -1.56
N TYR A 380 -3.35 -3.37 -0.90
CA TYR A 380 -2.68 -4.65 -1.03
C TYR A 380 -3.53 -5.76 -0.43
N GLY A 381 -3.96 -6.70 -1.26
CA GLY A 381 -4.73 -7.86 -0.83
C GLY A 381 -3.87 -8.88 -0.12
N LEU A 382 -4.26 -9.25 1.08
CA LEU A 382 -3.59 -10.30 1.85
C LEU A 382 -3.50 -11.58 1.03
N THR A 383 -2.32 -12.18 0.97
CA THR A 383 -1.98 -13.28 0.07
C THR A 383 -3.00 -14.43 0.09
N GLY A 384 -3.57 -14.75 1.25
CA GLY A 384 -4.60 -15.78 1.37
C GLY A 384 -5.96 -15.42 0.77
N TYR A 385 -6.25 -14.13 0.58
CA TYR A 385 -7.57 -13.60 0.18
C TYR A 385 -7.58 -12.99 -1.22
N ALA A 386 -6.44 -12.53 -1.71
CA ALA A 386 -6.34 -11.76 -2.93
C ALA A 386 -6.99 -12.42 -4.16
N LYS A 387 -6.94 -13.75 -4.21
CA LYS A 387 -7.57 -14.54 -5.30
C LYS A 387 -9.07 -14.32 -5.42
N TYR A 388 -9.76 -13.99 -4.31
CA TYR A 388 -11.21 -13.76 -4.33
C TYR A 388 -11.59 -12.32 -4.67
N LEU A 389 -10.62 -11.41 -4.71
CA LEU A 389 -10.85 -9.97 -4.84
C LEU A 389 -10.02 -9.33 -5.96
N GLY A 390 -9.36 -10.15 -6.78
CA GLY A 390 -8.31 -9.73 -7.70
C GLY A 390 -8.68 -8.70 -8.78
N GLY A 391 -9.96 -8.48 -9.02
CA GLY A 391 -10.39 -7.52 -10.04
C GLY A 391 -11.04 -6.25 -9.48
N SER A 392 -11.31 -6.20 -8.17
CA SER A 392 -11.84 -4.99 -7.51
C SER A 392 -10.69 -4.02 -7.18
N HIS A 393 -10.80 -3.22 -6.15
CA HIS A 393 -9.71 -2.35 -5.68
C HIS A 393 -8.44 -3.10 -5.25
N VAL A 394 -8.51 -4.40 -5.09
CA VAL A 394 -7.42 -5.21 -4.55
C VAL A 394 -6.29 -5.35 -5.56
N PHE A 395 -5.10 -5.20 -5.04
CA PHE A 395 -3.83 -5.43 -5.70
C PHE A 395 -3.10 -6.59 -5.01
N ASN A 396 -2.46 -7.46 -5.77
CA ASN A 396 -1.57 -8.47 -5.22
C ASN A 396 -0.56 -8.93 -6.29
N LEU A 397 0.66 -9.20 -5.87
CA LEU A 397 1.76 -9.60 -6.76
C LEU A 397 1.41 -10.79 -7.68
N LYS A 398 0.72 -11.79 -7.13
CA LYS A 398 0.45 -13.05 -7.84
C LYS A 398 -0.87 -13.06 -8.60
N THR A 399 -1.85 -12.28 -8.16
CA THR A 399 -3.21 -12.33 -8.72
C THR A 399 -3.56 -11.15 -9.61
N THR A 400 -2.73 -10.10 -9.63
CA THR A 400 -2.92 -8.93 -10.49
C THR A 400 -1.60 -8.53 -11.19
N PRO A 401 -1.04 -9.39 -12.07
CA PRO A 401 0.31 -9.23 -12.61
C PRO A 401 0.53 -7.91 -13.36
N LYS A 402 -0.45 -7.46 -14.16
CA LYS A 402 -0.34 -6.15 -14.85
C LYS A 402 -0.32 -4.98 -13.88
N LYS A 403 -1.17 -5.01 -12.84
CA LYS A 403 -1.12 -4.00 -11.77
C LYS A 403 0.22 -4.02 -11.05
N ALA A 404 0.82 -5.20 -10.83
CA ALA A 404 2.12 -5.35 -10.20
C ALA A 404 3.22 -4.65 -11.01
N ALA A 405 3.32 -4.94 -12.30
CA ALA A 405 4.25 -4.24 -13.19
C ALA A 405 3.94 -2.73 -13.27
N SER A 406 2.67 -2.37 -13.38
CA SER A 406 2.19 -0.98 -13.41
C SER A 406 2.62 -0.19 -12.16
N PHE A 407 2.49 -0.80 -10.97
CA PHE A 407 2.93 -0.19 -9.70
C PHE A 407 4.44 0.06 -9.69
N MET A 408 5.24 -0.89 -10.17
CA MET A 408 6.69 -0.73 -10.21
C MET A 408 7.12 0.36 -11.18
N VAL A 409 6.45 0.50 -12.34
CA VAL A 409 6.63 1.63 -13.26
C VAL A 409 6.27 2.94 -12.58
N ALA A 410 5.08 3.00 -11.98
CA ALA A 410 4.59 4.19 -11.28
C ALA A 410 5.52 4.64 -10.16
N LYS A 411 6.07 3.70 -9.38
CA LYS A 411 7.06 3.99 -8.35
C LYS A 411 8.31 4.66 -8.92
N LYS A 412 8.88 4.13 -10.02
CA LYS A 412 10.05 4.75 -10.66
C LYS A 412 9.74 6.16 -11.13
N GLN A 413 8.61 6.38 -11.78
CA GLN A 413 8.16 7.71 -12.23
C GLN A 413 7.90 8.66 -11.06
N PHE A 414 7.29 8.19 -9.97
CA PHE A 414 7.06 9.01 -8.77
C PHE A 414 8.36 9.49 -8.13
N LYS A 415 9.43 8.71 -8.22
CA LYS A 415 10.76 9.05 -7.68
C LYS A 415 11.61 9.89 -8.64
N ASP A 416 11.40 9.77 -9.94
CA ASP A 416 12.17 10.50 -10.95
C ASP A 416 11.70 11.95 -11.03
N ILE A 417 12.55 12.84 -10.52
CA ILE A 417 12.28 14.29 -10.47
C ILE A 417 12.59 14.96 -11.82
N GLN A 418 13.38 14.33 -12.69
CA GLN A 418 13.92 14.96 -13.90
C GLN A 418 13.07 14.74 -15.15
N THR A 419 12.23 13.72 -15.17
CA THR A 419 11.45 13.36 -16.35
C THR A 419 10.05 13.98 -16.28
N SER A 420 9.72 14.82 -17.26
CA SER A 420 8.36 15.34 -17.41
C SER A 420 7.50 14.28 -18.13
N TYR A 421 6.78 13.52 -17.39
CA TYR A 421 5.76 12.62 -17.92
C TYR A 421 4.44 13.38 -18.13
N SER A 422 3.52 12.81 -18.85
CA SER A 422 2.19 13.36 -19.05
C SER A 422 1.11 12.38 -18.65
N TYR A 423 0.43 12.65 -17.52
CA TYR A 423 -0.73 11.86 -17.10
C TYR A 423 -1.88 11.83 -18.11
N LYS A 424 -1.72 12.56 -19.21
CA LYS A 424 -2.68 12.59 -20.33
C LYS A 424 -2.42 11.51 -21.36
N THR A 425 -1.33 10.76 -21.25
CA THR A 425 -0.93 9.73 -22.19
C THR A 425 -0.76 8.37 -21.48
N ARG A 426 -1.01 7.30 -22.22
CA ARG A 426 -0.74 5.96 -21.70
C ARG A 426 0.75 5.69 -21.73
N SER A 427 1.35 5.47 -20.57
CA SER A 427 2.73 5.03 -20.43
C SER A 427 2.77 3.86 -19.45
N SER A 428 3.22 2.71 -19.91
CA SER A 428 3.20 1.46 -19.15
C SER A 428 4.54 0.73 -19.16
N ALA A 429 5.61 1.45 -19.52
CA ALA A 429 6.96 0.92 -19.49
C ALA A 429 7.95 2.00 -19.06
N VAL A 430 9.01 1.59 -18.42
CA VAL A 430 10.13 2.47 -18.03
C VAL A 430 11.45 1.71 -18.09
N MET A 431 12.51 2.41 -18.54
CA MET A 431 13.89 1.96 -18.39
C MET A 431 14.58 2.88 -17.37
N TYR A 432 15.06 2.34 -16.27
CA TYR A 432 15.72 3.10 -15.21
C TYR A 432 16.90 2.29 -14.64
N ASP A 433 18.09 2.89 -14.61
CA ASP A 433 19.33 2.24 -14.18
C ASP A 433 19.56 0.84 -14.81
N GLY A 434 19.20 0.71 -16.09
CA GLY A 434 19.30 -0.56 -16.82
C GLY A 434 18.20 -1.58 -16.51
N GLU A 435 17.25 -1.29 -15.63
CA GLU A 435 16.10 -2.13 -15.37
C GLU A 435 14.93 -1.73 -16.27
N LEU A 436 14.48 -2.64 -17.12
CA LEU A 436 13.24 -2.49 -17.90
C LEU A 436 12.06 -3.04 -17.11
N ILE A 437 11.06 -2.21 -16.86
CA ILE A 437 9.76 -2.65 -16.33
C ILE A 437 8.70 -2.44 -17.40
N TYR A 438 7.96 -3.49 -17.72
CA TYR A 438 7.01 -3.52 -18.83
C TYR A 438 5.69 -4.17 -18.43
N SER A 439 4.61 -3.40 -18.45
CA SER A 439 3.26 -3.88 -18.09
C SER A 439 2.40 -4.32 -19.26
N GLY A 440 2.95 -4.34 -20.46
CA GLY A 440 2.35 -5.00 -21.63
C GLY A 440 1.45 -4.17 -22.53
N GLU A 441 1.34 -2.83 -22.32
CA GLU A 441 0.31 -2.05 -23.03
C GLU A 441 0.80 -1.09 -24.10
N ILE A 442 2.11 -0.81 -24.21
CA ILE A 442 2.64 0.09 -25.25
C ILE A 442 3.94 -0.40 -25.85
N ASN A 443 4.19 0.06 -27.08
CA ASN A 443 5.50 -0.06 -27.70
C ASN A 443 6.51 0.78 -26.92
N PHE A 444 7.51 0.11 -26.41
CA PHE A 444 8.64 0.73 -25.75
C PHE A 444 9.86 0.57 -26.64
N GLU A 445 10.52 1.66 -26.95
CA GLU A 445 11.77 1.67 -27.71
C GLU A 445 12.89 2.22 -26.82
N SER A 446 13.99 1.52 -26.74
CA SER A 446 15.20 1.99 -26.07
C SER A 446 16.42 1.54 -26.87
N GLU A 447 17.38 2.42 -27.04
CA GLU A 447 18.69 2.10 -27.59
C GLU A 447 19.59 1.34 -26.60
N LEU A 448 19.23 1.38 -25.30
CA LEU A 448 19.97 0.72 -24.24
C LEU A 448 19.43 -0.69 -24.00
N LEU A 449 20.32 -1.65 -23.91
CA LEU A 449 19.96 -3.01 -23.48
C LEU A 449 19.71 -3.02 -21.97
N PRO A 450 18.62 -3.66 -21.53
CA PRO A 450 18.36 -3.78 -20.11
C PRO A 450 19.32 -4.78 -19.45
N SER A 451 19.75 -4.46 -18.24
CA SER A 451 20.48 -5.39 -17.37
C SER A 451 19.50 -6.33 -16.64
N SER A 452 18.30 -5.85 -16.32
CA SER A 452 17.22 -6.65 -15.72
C SER A 452 15.88 -6.31 -16.37
N ILE A 453 14.93 -7.24 -16.32
CA ILE A 453 13.60 -7.06 -16.93
C ILE A 453 12.53 -7.57 -15.98
N ILE A 454 11.50 -6.76 -15.77
CA ILE A 454 10.26 -7.15 -15.09
C ILE A 454 9.11 -6.94 -16.10
N GLY A 455 8.25 -7.92 -16.27
CA GLY A 455 7.20 -7.76 -17.27
C GLY A 455 6.07 -8.77 -17.20
N VAL A 456 5.06 -8.50 -18.04
CA VAL A 456 3.89 -9.34 -18.27
C VAL A 456 3.70 -9.53 -19.77
N GLY A 457 3.54 -10.77 -20.21
CA GLY A 457 3.39 -11.07 -21.63
C GLY A 457 4.63 -10.73 -22.44
N ASN A 458 4.44 -10.32 -23.69
CA ASN A 458 5.53 -9.97 -24.60
C ASN A 458 6.12 -8.58 -24.25
N SER A 459 7.43 -8.48 -24.30
CA SER A 459 8.17 -7.23 -24.27
C SER A 459 9.17 -7.18 -25.44
N PRO A 460 9.90 -6.07 -25.66
CA PRO A 460 10.91 -6.02 -26.72
C PRO A 460 11.97 -7.13 -26.64
N TYR A 461 12.25 -7.63 -25.42
CA TYR A 461 13.30 -8.62 -25.17
C TYR A 461 12.77 -9.98 -24.71
N VAL A 462 11.46 -10.11 -24.53
CA VAL A 462 10.84 -11.36 -24.06
C VAL A 462 9.63 -11.71 -24.91
N GLU A 463 9.59 -12.95 -25.39
CA GLU A 463 8.35 -13.55 -25.89
C GLU A 463 7.83 -14.50 -24.83
N TYR A 464 6.65 -14.19 -24.30
CA TYR A 464 5.99 -14.98 -23.27
C TYR A 464 4.49 -15.06 -23.53
N SER A 465 4.00 -16.28 -23.77
CA SER A 465 2.59 -16.53 -24.06
C SER A 465 1.70 -16.63 -22.83
N GLY A 466 2.27 -16.57 -21.63
CA GLY A 466 1.55 -16.58 -20.37
C GLY A 466 1.12 -15.19 -19.90
N SER A 467 0.28 -15.14 -18.88
CA SER A 467 -0.24 -13.91 -18.26
C SER A 467 0.40 -13.57 -16.91
N GLY A 468 1.25 -14.47 -16.40
CA GLY A 468 1.95 -14.24 -15.13
C GLY A 468 3.06 -13.20 -15.25
N LEU A 469 3.38 -12.57 -14.12
CA LEU A 469 4.52 -11.66 -14.00
C LEU A 469 5.82 -12.46 -14.09
N TYR A 470 6.85 -11.89 -14.73
CA TYR A 470 8.20 -12.46 -14.74
C TYR A 470 9.23 -11.44 -14.31
N PHE A 471 10.27 -11.93 -13.65
CA PHE A 471 11.47 -11.19 -13.24
C PHE A 471 12.69 -11.84 -13.91
N ILE A 472 13.54 -11.04 -14.51
CA ILE A 472 14.80 -11.47 -15.13
C ILE A 472 15.90 -10.61 -14.55
N GLU A 473 16.82 -11.20 -13.82
CA GLU A 473 17.86 -10.50 -13.10
C GLU A 473 19.22 -11.11 -13.44
N PRO A 474 20.23 -10.28 -13.71
CA PRO A 474 21.56 -10.76 -14.01
C PRO A 474 22.26 -11.31 -12.76
N ASP A 475 23.11 -12.27 -12.97
CA ASP A 475 24.09 -12.72 -11.99
C ASP A 475 25.47 -12.10 -12.33
N ASN A 476 26.37 -12.03 -11.37
CA ASN A 476 27.73 -11.51 -11.51
C ASN A 476 28.61 -12.30 -12.51
N ASN A 477 28.15 -13.47 -12.97
CA ASN A 477 28.85 -14.36 -13.89
C ASN A 477 28.33 -14.30 -15.33
N GLY A 478 27.41 -13.37 -15.64
CA GLY A 478 26.78 -13.24 -16.95
C GLY A 478 25.66 -14.24 -17.19
N SER A 479 25.16 -14.88 -16.16
CA SER A 479 23.95 -15.71 -16.15
C SER A 479 22.72 -14.85 -15.83
N PHE A 480 21.52 -15.37 -16.10
CA PHE A 480 20.26 -14.71 -15.76
C PHE A 480 19.41 -15.62 -14.90
N TYR A 481 19.00 -15.10 -13.76
CA TYR A 481 17.94 -15.70 -12.96
C TYR A 481 16.59 -15.24 -13.49
N ILE A 482 15.63 -16.17 -13.60
CA ILE A 482 14.27 -15.88 -14.04
C ILE A 482 13.31 -16.45 -13.01
N GLU A 483 12.39 -15.63 -12.58
CA GLU A 483 11.24 -16.06 -11.78
C GLU A 483 9.98 -15.80 -12.59
N ILE A 484 9.14 -16.82 -12.75
CA ILE A 484 7.87 -16.74 -13.46
C ILE A 484 6.76 -17.03 -12.48
N MET A 485 5.85 -16.07 -12.31
CA MET A 485 4.66 -16.21 -11.48
C MET A 485 3.57 -17.00 -12.18
N PRO A 486 2.58 -17.54 -11.44
CA PRO A 486 1.44 -18.22 -12.04
C PRO A 486 0.70 -17.34 -13.05
N ASP A 487 0.15 -17.97 -14.08
CA ASP A 487 -0.83 -17.32 -14.94
C ASP A 487 -2.09 -16.99 -14.15
N VAL A 488 -2.79 -15.96 -14.56
CA VAL A 488 -4.01 -15.52 -13.91
C VAL A 488 -5.18 -15.54 -14.87
N LYS A 489 -6.26 -16.19 -14.43
CA LYS A 489 -7.54 -16.18 -15.11
C LYS A 489 -8.57 -15.53 -14.19
N PHE A 490 -9.19 -14.47 -14.67
CA PHE A 490 -10.33 -13.87 -13.98
C PHE A 490 -11.62 -14.61 -14.38
N LEU A 491 -12.37 -15.08 -13.39
CA LEU A 491 -13.63 -15.80 -13.63
C LEU A 491 -14.80 -14.86 -13.91
N ASN A 492 -14.77 -13.67 -13.33
CA ASN A 492 -15.78 -12.64 -13.55
C ASN A 492 -15.08 -11.28 -13.76
N PRO A 493 -14.50 -11.03 -14.95
CA PRO A 493 -13.72 -9.80 -15.19
C PRO A 493 -14.59 -8.55 -15.35
N HIS A 494 -15.92 -8.72 -15.55
CA HIS A 494 -16.83 -7.63 -15.86
C HIS A 494 -17.65 -7.28 -14.61
N TRP A 495 -17.24 -6.26 -13.91
CA TRP A 495 -17.99 -5.77 -12.76
C TRP A 495 -18.92 -4.65 -13.19
N LYS A 496 -20.20 -4.92 -13.18
CA LYS A 496 -21.23 -3.96 -13.61
C LYS A 496 -21.78 -3.13 -12.47
N GLU A 497 -21.74 -3.64 -11.25
CA GLU A 497 -22.30 -2.97 -10.06
C GLU A 497 -21.42 -3.14 -8.83
N LEU A 498 -21.25 -2.07 -8.07
CA LEU A 498 -20.44 -1.98 -6.86
C LEU A 498 -20.91 -2.89 -5.72
N HIS A 499 -22.16 -3.28 -5.70
CA HIS A 499 -22.84 -3.85 -4.55
C HIS A 499 -23.43 -5.24 -4.77
N THR A 500 -23.18 -5.86 -5.91
CA THR A 500 -23.80 -7.15 -6.25
C THR A 500 -23.18 -8.37 -5.60
N GLY A 501 -22.10 -8.21 -4.85
CA GLY A 501 -21.43 -9.35 -4.21
C GLY A 501 -20.69 -10.29 -5.17
N ASP A 502 -20.73 -10.03 -6.48
CA ASP A 502 -20.01 -10.80 -7.48
C ASP A 502 -18.53 -10.44 -7.45
N ALA A 503 -17.76 -11.20 -6.69
CA ALA A 503 -16.33 -11.02 -6.62
C ALA A 503 -15.66 -11.32 -7.95
N VAL A 504 -14.70 -10.50 -8.32
CA VAL A 504 -13.77 -10.86 -9.38
C VAL A 504 -12.77 -11.86 -8.82
N VAL A 505 -13.00 -13.13 -9.11
CA VAL A 505 -12.12 -14.21 -8.66
C VAL A 505 -10.96 -14.36 -9.63
N ALA A 506 -9.74 -14.24 -9.10
CA ALA A 506 -8.51 -14.44 -9.84
C ALA A 506 -7.95 -15.84 -9.56
N LEU A 507 -8.02 -16.73 -10.53
CA LEU A 507 -7.42 -18.05 -10.42
C LEU A 507 -5.97 -18.01 -10.86
N ALA A 508 -5.06 -18.39 -9.99
CA ALA A 508 -3.67 -18.64 -10.33
C ALA A 508 -3.54 -20.04 -10.95
N GLU A 509 -3.06 -20.11 -12.18
CA GLU A 509 -2.93 -21.34 -12.94
C GLU A 509 -1.46 -21.70 -13.16
N ASN A 510 -1.10 -22.96 -12.88
CA ASN A 510 0.24 -23.48 -13.14
C ASN A 510 0.36 -24.00 -14.58
N THR A 511 0.00 -23.17 -15.56
CA THR A 511 0.07 -23.51 -16.97
C THR A 511 1.52 -23.55 -17.45
N SER A 512 1.72 -24.20 -18.59
CA SER A 512 3.02 -24.26 -19.27
C SER A 512 3.00 -23.41 -20.53
N ASN A 513 3.80 -22.36 -20.57
CA ASN A 513 3.86 -21.41 -21.67
C ASN A 513 5.25 -21.39 -22.33
N ILE A 514 5.33 -20.94 -23.56
CA ILE A 514 6.64 -20.70 -24.19
C ILE A 514 7.20 -19.39 -23.65
N PHE A 515 8.44 -19.45 -23.23
CA PHE A 515 9.22 -18.30 -22.77
C PHE A 515 10.52 -18.23 -23.58
N THR A 516 10.78 -17.09 -24.22
CA THR A 516 12.01 -16.84 -24.98
C THR A 516 12.62 -15.52 -24.52
N LEU A 517 13.89 -15.54 -24.14
CA LEU A 517 14.65 -14.34 -23.77
C LEU A 517 15.56 -13.94 -24.94
N LYS A 518 15.34 -12.75 -25.51
CA LYS A 518 16.01 -12.23 -26.70
C LYS A 518 17.15 -11.24 -26.40
N LEU A 519 17.85 -11.42 -25.30
CA LEU A 519 19.03 -10.60 -25.00
C LEU A 519 20.24 -11.09 -25.80
N PRO A 520 21.06 -10.16 -26.36
CA PRO A 520 22.27 -10.52 -27.09
C PRO A 520 23.26 -11.31 -26.24
N GLY A 521 23.99 -12.22 -26.87
CA GLY A 521 25.03 -13.00 -26.21
C GLY A 521 24.53 -14.17 -25.36
N LEU A 522 23.26 -14.55 -25.50
CA LEU A 522 22.66 -15.73 -24.86
C LEU A 522 22.55 -16.95 -25.82
N ASP A 523 23.19 -16.88 -26.98
CA ASP A 523 23.34 -18.03 -27.87
C ASP A 523 24.12 -19.15 -27.19
N ASN A 524 23.79 -20.40 -27.52
CA ASN A 524 24.36 -21.61 -26.93
C ASN A 524 24.21 -21.74 -25.39
N SER A 525 23.15 -21.13 -24.83
CA SER A 525 22.89 -21.16 -23.41
C SER A 525 22.22 -22.45 -22.95
N TRP A 526 22.38 -22.74 -21.68
CA TRP A 526 21.78 -23.84 -20.94
C TRP A 526 20.70 -23.29 -20.01
N VAL A 527 19.52 -23.88 -20.04
CA VAL A 527 18.39 -23.46 -19.19
C VAL A 527 18.13 -24.54 -18.14
N TYR A 528 18.17 -24.13 -16.89
CA TYR A 528 17.86 -25.00 -15.75
C TYR A 528 16.64 -24.50 -15.02
N ARG A 529 15.85 -25.43 -14.44
CA ARG A 529 14.73 -25.14 -13.56
C ARG A 529 15.04 -25.57 -12.14
N LYS A 530 14.61 -24.80 -11.16
CA LYS A 530 14.75 -25.15 -9.73
C LYS A 530 13.63 -26.14 -9.34
N GLU A 531 14.02 -27.33 -8.92
CA GLU A 531 13.13 -28.36 -8.37
C GLU A 531 13.58 -28.71 -6.94
N GLY A 532 12.83 -28.21 -5.96
CA GLY A 532 13.27 -28.27 -4.57
C GLY A 532 14.60 -27.56 -4.35
N HIS A 533 15.63 -28.30 -3.90
CA HIS A 533 16.98 -27.76 -3.71
C HIS A 533 17.94 -27.99 -4.90
N ARG A 534 17.45 -28.50 -6.03
CA ARG A 534 18.29 -28.87 -7.18
C ARG A 534 17.93 -28.03 -8.40
N TRP A 535 18.91 -27.88 -9.29
CA TRP A 535 18.72 -27.32 -10.61
C TRP A 535 18.74 -28.44 -11.65
N GLU A 536 17.66 -28.58 -12.41
CA GLU A 536 17.50 -29.59 -13.45
C GLU A 536 17.62 -28.95 -14.82
N LEU A 537 18.44 -29.54 -15.69
CA LEU A 537 18.57 -29.08 -17.07
C LEU A 537 17.27 -29.38 -17.83
N ILE A 538 16.66 -28.34 -18.39
CA ILE A 538 15.42 -28.48 -19.17
C ILE A 538 15.59 -28.17 -20.66
N SER A 539 16.59 -27.36 -21.04
CA SER A 539 16.83 -26.99 -22.44
C SER A 539 18.27 -26.58 -22.66
N LYS A 540 18.74 -26.76 -23.89
CA LYS A 540 19.93 -26.16 -24.46
C LYS A 540 19.54 -25.42 -25.72
N SER A 541 19.82 -24.14 -25.79
CA SER A 541 19.49 -23.30 -26.92
C SER A 541 20.68 -23.13 -27.85
N ILE A 542 20.42 -23.07 -29.18
CA ILE A 542 21.44 -22.74 -30.17
C ILE A 542 21.46 -21.23 -30.42
N ASN A 543 20.27 -20.64 -30.46
CA ASN A 543 20.04 -19.20 -30.59
C ASN A 543 19.61 -18.62 -29.24
N PHE A 544 18.58 -17.78 -29.20
CA PHE A 544 18.02 -17.29 -27.94
C PHE A 544 17.44 -18.44 -27.10
N PRO A 545 17.65 -18.41 -25.75
CA PRO A 545 17.05 -19.40 -24.88
C PRO A 545 15.54 -19.37 -24.96
N SER A 546 14.98 -20.49 -25.42
CA SER A 546 13.54 -20.70 -25.55
C SER A 546 13.18 -22.03 -24.90
N PHE A 547 12.18 -22.03 -24.03
CA PHE A 547 11.78 -23.20 -23.29
C PHE A 547 10.32 -23.16 -22.86
N LYS A 548 9.78 -24.31 -22.56
CA LYS A 548 8.44 -24.44 -21.99
C LYS A 548 8.51 -24.17 -20.48
N ALA A 549 8.06 -23.00 -20.08
CA ALA A 549 8.11 -22.52 -18.71
C ALA A 549 6.80 -22.82 -17.98
N LYS A 550 6.92 -23.30 -16.74
CA LYS A 550 5.85 -23.31 -15.72
C LYS A 550 6.21 -22.26 -14.66
N PRO A 551 5.25 -21.82 -13.84
CA PRO A 551 5.60 -20.98 -12.68
C PRO A 551 6.72 -21.58 -11.85
N GLY A 552 7.70 -20.74 -11.47
CA GLY A 552 8.89 -21.18 -10.74
C GLY A 552 10.15 -20.40 -11.09
N LYS A 553 11.29 -20.89 -10.60
CA LYS A 553 12.59 -20.24 -10.75
C LYS A 553 13.46 -20.97 -11.75
N TYR A 554 14.14 -20.20 -12.60
CA TYR A 554 15.01 -20.67 -13.65
C TYR A 554 16.34 -19.96 -13.63
N ILE A 555 17.36 -20.57 -14.22
CA ILE A 555 18.63 -19.93 -14.51
C ILE A 555 19.04 -20.21 -15.95
N ILE A 556 19.52 -19.18 -16.64
CA ILE A 556 20.13 -19.29 -17.96
C ILE A 556 21.64 -19.09 -17.81
N GLU A 557 22.40 -20.09 -18.22
CA GLU A 557 23.85 -20.15 -18.10
C GLU A 557 24.51 -20.25 -19.48
N LYS A 558 25.62 -19.52 -19.70
CA LYS A 558 26.44 -19.66 -20.90
C LYS A 558 27.25 -20.96 -20.91
N ASN A 559 27.58 -21.47 -19.74
CA ASN A 559 28.32 -22.70 -19.56
C ASN A 559 27.46 -23.74 -18.85
N LYS A 560 27.69 -25.02 -19.16
CA LYS A 560 27.02 -26.10 -18.43
C LYS A 560 27.34 -25.99 -16.95
N LEU A 561 26.30 -25.89 -16.10
CA LEU A 561 26.48 -25.90 -14.65
C LEU A 561 27.23 -27.17 -14.21
N ASN A 562 28.31 -27.00 -13.50
CA ASN A 562 28.89 -28.12 -12.79
C ASN A 562 27.99 -28.41 -11.57
N ILE A 563 27.38 -29.60 -11.56
CA ILE A 563 26.37 -30.01 -10.56
C ILE A 563 26.88 -29.96 -9.12
N ASP A 564 28.21 -29.94 -8.92
CA ASP A 564 28.82 -29.78 -7.60
C ASP A 564 28.81 -28.35 -7.03
N ARG A 565 28.43 -27.33 -7.83
CA ARG A 565 28.10 -25.98 -7.34
C ARG A 565 26.72 -25.90 -6.69
N LYS A 566 26.30 -26.95 -6.01
CA LYS A 566 24.99 -27.20 -5.41
C LYS A 566 24.56 -26.20 -4.33
N LEU A 567 25.44 -25.34 -3.87
CA LEU A 567 25.23 -24.47 -2.71
C LEU A 567 25.19 -22.97 -3.05
N LEU A 568 25.02 -22.62 -4.32
CA LEU A 568 25.01 -21.23 -4.72
C LEU A 568 23.64 -20.59 -4.43
N LYS A 569 23.65 -19.86 -3.34
CA LYS A 569 22.71 -18.83 -2.90
C LYS A 569 21.31 -19.30 -2.45
N GLU A 570 21.21 -19.76 -1.21
CA GLU A 570 20.04 -19.60 -0.33
C GLU A 570 19.78 -18.11 0.03
N GLY A 571 20.19 -17.17 -0.79
CA GLY A 571 20.12 -15.74 -0.57
C GLY A 571 19.16 -15.00 -1.51
N TRP A 572 18.37 -15.71 -2.28
CA TRP A 572 17.41 -15.12 -3.21
C TRP A 572 16.04 -14.96 -2.56
N GLY A 573 15.75 -13.75 -2.11
CA GLY A 573 14.53 -13.39 -1.39
C GLY A 573 14.79 -12.75 -0.03
N LYS A 574 15.94 -12.05 0.13
CA LYS A 574 16.13 -11.07 1.22
C LYS A 574 16.34 -9.71 0.64
#